data_5de85c60ece91658fb09540b18c1228c
#
_entry.id   5de85c60ece91658fb09540b18c1228c
#
_cell.length_a   1.000
_cell.length_b   1.000
_cell.length_c   1.000
_cell.angle_alpha   90.00
_cell.angle_beta   90.00
_cell.angle_gamma   90.00
#
_symmetry.space_group_name_H-M   'P 1'
#
loop_
_entity.id
_entity.type
_entity.pdbx_description
1 polymer ?
#
loop_
_entity_poly.entity_id
_entity_poly.type
_entity_poly.pdbx_seq_one_letter_code
_entity_poly.pdbx_strand_id
1 'polypeptide(L)'
;MAKTEKELCALMERVNDYWIGQNLETGDCAWERAAYFLGNMAAYEILKKPEYLEYAVRWAENNDWNFYRNPQDQATNADDLSCGETYLDLMEKYGVKGSMEHIRKTMEWTAQDPQNDYWWWIDAIYMALHFYNRAGLCLKEEKLFDKAYRLFLNTKKERGLYDEQEGLWFRDENYLPDRARTADGKKVFWSRGNGWVFAGLARTLEILPEEHAYYREYEQTFRKMAQALRSCQQEDGFWHTSLLSPQEFDMPETSGTVLNVLGMLMGIRLGILPEDYRDCAVRGFDALVREAVREDGRIGWVQTVAAAPGPVRKECTNDYAVGTFLLVCRELIYEMRAE
;
A
#
# COMPACT_ATOMS: atom_id res chain seq x y z
N MET A 1 -1.18 -22.55 11.26
CA MET A 1 -0.86 -22.56 12.70
C MET A 1 -0.62 -21.14 13.15
N ALA A 2 -1.25 -20.70 14.21
CA ALA A 2 -1.01 -19.37 14.76
C ALA A 2 0.47 -19.25 15.14
N LYS A 3 1.19 -18.28 14.54
CA LYS A 3 2.58 -17.98 14.89
C LYS A 3 2.58 -17.22 16.23
N THR A 4 3.62 -17.47 17.02
CA THR A 4 3.89 -16.65 18.20
C THR A 4 4.49 -15.30 17.79
N GLU A 5 4.42 -14.29 18.66
CA GLU A 5 5.08 -13.01 18.44
C GLU A 5 6.58 -13.17 18.13
N LYS A 6 7.26 -14.06 18.85
CA LYS A 6 8.67 -14.37 18.61
C LYS A 6 8.93 -14.91 17.20
N GLU A 7 8.05 -15.77 16.69
CA GLU A 7 8.18 -16.32 15.34
C GLU A 7 7.89 -15.26 14.27
N LEU A 8 6.94 -14.36 14.51
CA LEU A 8 6.68 -13.23 13.61
C LEU A 8 7.84 -12.24 13.59
N CYS A 9 8.41 -11.91 14.74
CA CYS A 9 9.61 -11.06 14.83
C CYS A 9 10.79 -11.68 14.06
N ALA A 10 11.05 -12.97 14.26
CA ALA A 10 12.13 -13.68 13.56
C ALA A 10 11.89 -13.75 12.03
N LEU A 11 10.63 -13.89 11.62
CA LEU A 11 10.25 -13.88 10.21
C LEU A 11 10.47 -12.49 9.59
N MET A 12 9.99 -11.45 10.27
CA MET A 12 10.17 -10.05 9.87
C MET A 12 11.65 -9.68 9.74
N GLU A 13 12.47 -10.04 10.73
CA GLU A 13 13.92 -9.84 10.73
C GLU A 13 14.56 -10.52 9.52
N ARG A 14 14.31 -11.81 9.33
CA ARG A 14 14.90 -12.59 8.24
C ARG A 14 14.56 -12.02 6.85
N VAL A 15 13.31 -11.58 6.65
CA VAL A 15 12.87 -11.00 5.38
C VAL A 15 13.54 -9.64 5.14
N ASN A 16 13.60 -8.78 6.16
CA ASN A 16 14.21 -7.47 6.01
C ASN A 16 15.74 -7.54 5.86
N ASP A 17 16.41 -8.39 6.66
CA ASP A 17 17.86 -8.60 6.56
C ASP A 17 18.26 -9.15 5.19
N TYR A 18 17.50 -10.13 4.66
CA TYR A 18 17.70 -10.62 3.31
C TYR A 18 17.62 -9.49 2.28
N TRP A 19 16.56 -8.67 2.36
CA TRP A 19 16.33 -7.60 1.38
C TRP A 19 17.44 -6.54 1.43
N ILE A 20 17.80 -6.08 2.61
CA ILE A 20 18.91 -5.11 2.81
C ILE A 20 20.22 -5.70 2.27
N GLY A 21 20.50 -6.98 2.56
CA GLY A 21 21.69 -7.68 2.09
C GLY A 21 21.81 -7.76 0.56
N GLN A 22 20.68 -7.80 -0.15
CA GLN A 22 20.63 -7.78 -1.61
C GLN A 22 20.62 -6.35 -2.20
N ASN A 23 20.39 -5.31 -1.39
CA ASN A 23 20.19 -3.94 -1.81
C ASN A 23 21.04 -2.98 -0.94
N LEU A 24 22.36 -3.21 -0.86
CA LEU A 24 23.26 -2.39 -0.04
C LEU A 24 23.27 -0.92 -0.45
N GLU A 25 23.12 -0.65 -1.75
CA GLU A 25 22.82 0.67 -2.27
C GLU A 25 21.34 0.97 -2.05
N THR A 26 21.04 2.12 -1.46
CA THR A 26 19.66 2.48 -1.07
C THR A 26 18.73 2.77 -2.25
N GLY A 27 19.30 3.11 -3.42
CA GLY A 27 18.56 3.41 -4.64
C GLY A 27 17.90 4.80 -4.63
N ASP A 28 17.10 5.04 -5.66
CA ASP A 28 16.29 6.25 -5.78
C ASP A 28 15.07 6.24 -4.85
N CYS A 29 14.25 7.30 -4.90
CA CYS A 29 13.02 7.41 -4.11
C CYS A 29 11.74 7.18 -4.94
N ALA A 30 11.82 6.38 -6.02
CA ALA A 30 10.66 5.95 -6.78
C ALA A 30 9.72 5.08 -5.93
N TRP A 31 8.46 4.96 -6.35
CA TRP A 31 7.37 4.37 -5.59
C TRP A 31 7.63 2.93 -5.10
N GLU A 32 8.33 2.11 -5.89
CA GLU A 32 8.65 0.74 -5.48
C GLU A 32 9.50 0.75 -4.22
N ARG A 33 10.57 1.55 -4.26
CA ARG A 33 11.51 1.70 -3.15
C ARG A 33 10.86 2.40 -1.96
N ALA A 34 10.03 3.41 -2.19
CA ALA A 34 9.25 4.08 -1.15
C ALA A 34 8.32 3.11 -0.41
N ALA A 35 7.62 2.23 -1.14
CA ALA A 35 6.77 1.20 -0.53
C ALA A 35 7.57 0.20 0.31
N TYR A 36 8.81 -0.14 -0.09
CA TYR A 36 9.69 -0.95 0.75
C TYR A 36 10.06 -0.22 2.04
N PHE A 37 10.45 1.04 1.99
CA PHE A 37 10.90 1.77 3.18
C PHE A 37 9.80 1.95 4.22
N LEU A 38 8.53 2.00 3.85
CA LEU A 38 7.42 1.94 4.82
C LEU A 38 7.48 0.64 5.65
N GLY A 39 7.74 -0.48 5.00
CA GLY A 39 7.90 -1.78 5.67
C GLY A 39 9.19 -1.86 6.50
N ASN A 40 10.30 -1.31 6.01
CA ASN A 40 11.55 -1.24 6.77
C ASN A 40 11.36 -0.42 8.07
N MET A 41 10.60 0.69 8.01
CA MET A 41 10.28 1.46 9.20
C MET A 41 9.35 0.71 10.16
N ALA A 42 8.41 -0.09 9.66
CA ALA A 42 7.61 -0.99 10.48
C ALA A 42 8.49 -2.06 11.17
N ALA A 43 9.47 -2.61 10.46
CA ALA A 43 10.44 -3.54 11.05
C ALA A 43 11.31 -2.86 12.12
N TYR A 44 11.76 -1.63 11.90
CA TYR A 44 12.46 -0.84 12.91
C TYR A 44 11.55 -0.57 14.13
N GLU A 45 10.30 -0.25 13.91
CA GLU A 45 9.34 0.01 14.99
C GLU A 45 9.18 -1.19 15.93
N ILE A 46 9.15 -2.40 15.41
CA ILE A 46 8.96 -3.64 16.16
C ILE A 46 10.27 -4.15 16.77
N LEU A 47 11.32 -4.25 15.97
CA LEU A 47 12.55 -4.96 16.31
C LEU A 47 13.61 -4.05 16.94
N LYS A 48 13.49 -2.72 16.78
CA LYS A 48 14.42 -1.71 17.28
C LYS A 48 15.88 -1.91 16.84
N LYS A 49 16.11 -2.54 15.70
CA LYS A 49 17.45 -2.73 15.13
C LYS A 49 17.96 -1.41 14.53
N PRO A 50 19.01 -0.78 15.08
CA PRO A 50 19.49 0.53 14.63
C PRO A 50 19.82 0.58 13.14
N GLU A 51 20.31 -0.52 12.57
CA GLU A 51 20.67 -0.64 11.16
C GLU A 51 19.52 -0.40 10.20
N TYR A 52 18.27 -0.66 10.62
CA TYR A 52 17.07 -0.40 9.80
C TYR A 52 16.78 1.10 9.72
N LEU A 53 16.94 1.79 10.85
CA LEU A 53 16.83 3.26 10.87
C LEU A 53 17.94 3.91 10.05
N GLU A 54 19.19 3.49 10.27
CA GLU A 54 20.36 4.00 9.54
C GLU A 54 20.22 3.79 8.03
N TYR A 55 19.68 2.64 7.61
CA TYR A 55 19.43 2.35 6.20
C TYR A 55 18.39 3.32 5.60
N ALA A 56 17.31 3.60 6.31
CA ALA A 56 16.28 4.54 5.88
C ALA A 56 16.78 6.00 5.88
N VAL A 57 17.57 6.41 6.89
CA VAL A 57 18.20 7.74 6.94
C VAL A 57 19.13 7.94 5.75
N ARG A 58 20.01 6.97 5.48
CA ARG A 58 20.92 7.02 4.32
C ARG A 58 20.15 7.11 3.00
N TRP A 59 19.01 6.41 2.87
CA TRP A 59 18.16 6.53 1.69
C TRP A 59 17.60 7.94 1.53
N ALA A 60 17.07 8.53 2.60
CA ALA A 60 16.51 9.87 2.58
C ALA A 60 17.59 10.91 2.25
N GLU A 61 18.78 10.79 2.85
CA GLU A 61 19.94 11.68 2.59
C GLU A 61 20.44 11.56 1.15
N ASN A 62 20.55 10.33 0.62
CA ASN A 62 20.97 10.10 -0.77
C ASN A 62 20.01 10.66 -1.82
N ASN A 63 18.75 10.91 -1.42
CA ASN A 63 17.72 11.53 -2.25
C ASN A 63 17.43 12.99 -1.85
N ASP A 64 18.33 13.62 -1.07
CA ASP A 64 18.22 15.01 -0.64
C ASP A 64 16.90 15.36 0.05
N TRP A 65 16.22 14.36 0.66
CA TRP A 65 14.87 14.50 1.25
C TRP A 65 13.83 15.04 0.26
N ASN A 66 14.06 14.86 -1.04
CA ASN A 66 13.21 15.35 -2.11
C ASN A 66 12.30 14.25 -2.65
N PHE A 67 11.22 14.65 -3.28
CA PHE A 67 10.37 13.73 -4.03
C PHE A 67 11.05 13.29 -5.33
N TYR A 68 10.68 12.08 -5.78
CA TYR A 68 11.14 11.62 -7.07
C TYR A 68 10.62 12.55 -8.18
N ARG A 69 11.47 12.92 -9.14
CA ARG A 69 11.11 13.82 -10.26
C ARG A 69 10.29 15.05 -9.79
N ASN A 70 10.81 15.80 -8.84
CA ASN A 70 10.13 16.98 -8.27
C ASN A 70 10.70 18.31 -8.85
N PRO A 71 10.42 18.66 -10.11
CA PRO A 71 10.94 19.88 -10.71
C PRO A 71 10.32 21.11 -10.04
N GLN A 72 11.15 22.02 -9.55
CA GLN A 72 10.71 23.29 -8.96
C GLN A 72 9.70 23.13 -7.79
N ASP A 73 9.79 22.03 -7.05
CA ASP A 73 8.87 21.71 -5.94
C ASP A 73 7.38 21.68 -6.35
N GLN A 74 7.08 21.07 -7.50
CA GLN A 74 5.74 20.99 -8.11
C GLN A 74 5.38 19.57 -8.58
N ALA A 75 5.82 18.55 -7.85
CA ALA A 75 5.46 17.17 -8.17
C ALA A 75 3.94 16.94 -7.98
N THR A 76 3.30 16.37 -9.00
CA THR A 76 1.85 16.04 -9.00
C THR A 76 1.59 14.55 -9.14
N ASN A 77 2.56 13.81 -9.68
CA ASN A 77 2.43 12.37 -9.85
C ASN A 77 2.47 11.68 -8.48
N ALA A 78 1.47 10.87 -8.18
CA ALA A 78 1.34 10.19 -6.88
C ALA A 78 2.53 9.28 -6.57
N ASP A 79 3.06 8.59 -7.58
CA ASP A 79 4.23 7.71 -7.43
C ASP A 79 5.47 8.49 -6.97
N ASP A 80 5.63 9.72 -7.48
CA ASP A 80 6.76 10.57 -7.14
C ASP A 80 6.71 11.10 -5.69
N LEU A 81 5.50 11.22 -5.12
CA LEU A 81 5.25 11.72 -3.76
C LEU A 81 5.35 10.64 -2.68
N SER A 82 5.30 9.38 -3.04
CA SER A 82 5.17 8.25 -2.10
C SER A 82 6.30 8.16 -1.06
N CYS A 83 7.51 8.60 -1.40
CA CYS A 83 8.67 8.63 -0.49
C CYS A 83 8.48 9.61 0.69
N GLY A 84 7.63 10.61 0.54
CA GLY A 84 7.34 11.59 1.59
C GLY A 84 6.82 10.99 2.88
N GLU A 85 6.14 9.87 2.81
CA GLU A 85 5.66 9.11 3.97
C GLU A 85 6.80 8.71 4.91
N THR A 86 7.83 8.08 4.35
CA THR A 86 8.99 7.66 5.15
C THR A 86 9.80 8.86 5.64
N TYR A 87 9.90 9.93 4.85
CA TYR A 87 10.58 11.16 5.30
C TYR A 87 9.86 11.77 6.52
N LEU A 88 8.53 11.83 6.50
CA LEU A 88 7.75 12.28 7.64
C LEU A 88 7.93 11.37 8.86
N ASP A 89 7.95 10.03 8.69
CA ASP A 89 8.24 9.11 9.78
C ASP A 89 9.60 9.37 10.43
N LEU A 90 10.64 9.51 9.61
CA LEU A 90 12.00 9.74 10.08
C LEU A 90 12.10 11.03 10.91
N MET A 91 11.49 12.11 10.43
CA MET A 91 11.59 13.41 11.12
C MET A 91 10.66 13.53 12.32
N GLU A 92 9.40 13.17 12.18
CA GLU A 92 8.39 13.41 13.22
C GLU A 92 8.34 12.31 14.29
N LYS A 93 8.40 11.05 13.87
CA LYS A 93 8.27 9.92 14.78
C LYS A 93 9.61 9.53 15.42
N TYR A 94 10.71 9.68 14.68
CA TYR A 94 12.03 9.23 15.13
C TYR A 94 13.02 10.37 15.40
N GLY A 95 12.64 11.62 15.16
CA GLY A 95 13.45 12.79 15.48
C GLY A 95 14.73 12.92 14.67
N VAL A 96 14.78 12.29 13.47
CA VAL A 96 15.92 12.40 12.57
C VAL A 96 16.01 13.83 12.04
N LYS A 97 17.20 14.37 12.01
CA LYS A 97 17.45 15.70 11.39
C LYS A 97 17.40 15.54 9.89
N GLY A 98 16.33 15.99 9.29
CA GLY A 98 16.10 15.99 7.85
C GLY A 98 15.63 17.35 7.36
N SER A 99 15.18 17.41 6.11
CA SER A 99 14.65 18.63 5.51
C SER A 99 13.19 18.46 5.12
N MET A 100 12.33 19.32 5.68
CA MET A 100 10.91 19.45 5.29
C MET A 100 10.72 20.43 4.12
N GLU A 101 11.79 21.02 3.60
CA GLU A 101 11.69 22.13 2.64
C GLU A 101 10.96 21.74 1.35
N HIS A 102 11.35 20.64 0.72
CA HIS A 102 10.71 20.15 -0.51
C HIS A 102 9.28 19.68 -0.26
N ILE A 103 9.04 18.99 0.85
CA ILE A 103 7.69 18.58 1.25
C ILE A 103 6.80 19.80 1.40
N ARG A 104 7.22 20.78 2.19
CA ARG A 104 6.43 21.99 2.44
C ARG A 104 6.14 22.77 1.18
N LYS A 105 7.16 23.08 0.36
CA LYS A 105 6.98 23.83 -0.88
C LYS A 105 6.04 23.13 -1.86
N THR A 106 6.25 21.84 -2.09
CA THR A 106 5.41 21.06 -3.00
C THR A 106 3.97 20.99 -2.50
N MET A 107 3.75 20.76 -1.20
CA MET A 107 2.40 20.68 -0.64
C MET A 107 1.70 22.06 -0.57
N GLU A 108 2.41 23.14 -0.26
CA GLU A 108 1.87 24.51 -0.35
C GLU A 108 1.44 24.87 -1.78
N TRP A 109 2.24 24.50 -2.76
CA TRP A 109 1.90 24.68 -4.17
C TRP A 109 0.66 23.82 -4.56
N THR A 110 0.69 22.54 -4.21
CA THR A 110 -0.40 21.59 -4.51
C THR A 110 -1.72 22.01 -3.89
N ALA A 111 -1.71 22.54 -2.66
CA ALA A 111 -2.91 23.03 -1.98
C ALA A 111 -3.62 24.20 -2.72
N GLN A 112 -2.89 24.90 -3.57
CA GLN A 112 -3.41 26.05 -4.33
C GLN A 112 -3.69 25.74 -5.80
N ASP A 113 -3.16 24.63 -6.31
CA ASP A 113 -3.38 24.26 -7.69
C ASP A 113 -4.83 23.83 -7.91
N PRO A 114 -5.55 24.44 -8.89
CA PRO A 114 -6.96 24.12 -9.16
C PRO A 114 -7.18 22.76 -9.81
N GLN A 115 -6.18 22.14 -10.40
CA GLN A 115 -6.28 20.88 -11.13
C GLN A 115 -6.49 19.69 -10.19
N ASN A 116 -7.48 18.82 -10.43
CA ASN A 116 -7.85 17.70 -9.56
C ASN A 116 -8.01 16.37 -10.32
N ASP A 117 -7.23 16.14 -11.37
CA ASP A 117 -7.33 14.98 -12.24
C ASP A 117 -5.98 14.23 -12.44
N TYR A 118 -5.01 14.46 -11.57
CA TYR A 118 -3.68 13.83 -11.63
C TYR A 118 -3.72 12.32 -11.47
N TRP A 119 -4.67 11.79 -10.68
CA TRP A 119 -4.77 10.38 -10.35
C TRP A 119 -5.65 9.66 -11.37
N TRP A 120 -5.10 9.47 -12.57
CA TRP A 120 -5.77 8.78 -13.67
C TRP A 120 -5.72 7.25 -13.57
N TRP A 121 -5.05 6.71 -12.53
CA TRP A 121 -4.94 5.29 -12.19
C TRP A 121 -5.12 5.09 -10.69
N ILE A 122 -5.64 3.93 -10.32
CA ILE A 122 -6.08 3.68 -8.94
C ILE A 122 -4.94 3.51 -7.94
N ASP A 123 -3.75 3.06 -8.38
CA ASP A 123 -2.58 2.88 -7.51
C ASP A 123 -2.19 4.20 -6.82
N ALA A 124 -2.49 5.33 -7.44
CA ALA A 124 -2.28 6.68 -6.89
C ALA A 124 -2.94 6.87 -5.52
N ILE A 125 -4.03 6.14 -5.22
CA ILE A 125 -4.72 6.21 -3.93
C ILE A 125 -3.81 5.69 -2.80
N TYR A 126 -3.07 4.61 -3.02
CA TYR A 126 -2.08 4.16 -2.04
C TYR A 126 -0.89 5.12 -1.94
N MET A 127 -0.39 5.57 -3.10
CA MET A 127 0.86 6.33 -3.20
C MET A 127 0.75 7.73 -2.60
N ALA A 128 -0.45 8.35 -2.62
CA ALA A 128 -0.57 9.75 -2.23
C ALA A 128 -1.74 10.10 -1.30
N LEU A 129 -2.84 9.33 -1.23
CA LEU A 129 -4.00 9.72 -0.43
C LEU A 129 -3.65 9.88 1.06
N HIS A 130 -3.00 8.88 1.64
CA HIS A 130 -2.56 8.97 3.03
C HIS A 130 -1.53 10.09 3.22
N PHE A 131 -0.57 10.22 2.31
CA PHE A 131 0.46 11.26 2.36
C PHE A 131 -0.11 12.67 2.37
N TYR A 132 -1.08 12.99 1.49
CA TYR A 132 -1.73 14.31 1.46
C TYR A 132 -2.44 14.62 2.77
N ASN A 133 -3.20 13.66 3.31
CA ASN A 133 -3.89 13.84 4.58
C ASN A 133 -2.88 14.03 5.73
N ARG A 134 -1.81 13.24 5.76
CA ARG A 134 -0.76 13.36 6.76
C ARG A 134 0.00 14.70 6.66
N ALA A 135 0.36 15.12 5.44
CA ALA A 135 0.97 16.42 5.21
C ALA A 135 0.04 17.56 5.66
N GLY A 136 -1.29 17.43 5.44
CA GLY A 136 -2.29 18.37 5.93
C GLY A 136 -2.27 18.51 7.45
N LEU A 137 -2.14 17.39 8.18
CA LEU A 137 -1.98 17.39 9.64
C LEU A 137 -0.66 18.05 10.08
N CYS A 138 0.46 17.65 9.49
CA CYS A 138 1.80 18.12 9.85
C CYS A 138 1.99 19.62 9.57
N LEU A 139 1.54 20.08 8.41
CA LEU A 139 1.67 21.47 7.96
C LEU A 139 0.51 22.37 8.43
N LYS A 140 -0.55 21.79 9.03
CA LYS A 140 -1.80 22.46 9.42
C LYS A 140 -2.45 23.17 8.22
N GLU A 141 -2.48 22.51 7.06
CA GLU A 141 -3.00 23.02 5.80
C GLU A 141 -4.27 22.24 5.39
N GLU A 142 -5.43 22.81 5.77
CA GLU A 142 -6.77 22.22 5.54
C GLU A 142 -7.04 21.91 4.06
N LYS A 143 -6.52 22.72 3.14
CA LYS A 143 -6.73 22.52 1.70
C LYS A 143 -6.14 21.22 1.16
N LEU A 144 -5.17 20.61 1.86
CA LEU A 144 -4.62 19.32 1.46
C LEU A 144 -5.61 18.17 1.63
N PHE A 145 -6.47 18.24 2.65
CA PHE A 145 -7.57 17.26 2.81
C PHE A 145 -8.59 17.41 1.67
N ASP A 146 -8.96 18.64 1.34
CA ASP A 146 -9.87 18.94 0.23
C ASP A 146 -9.28 18.46 -1.11
N LYS A 147 -7.99 18.72 -1.31
CA LYS A 147 -7.26 18.30 -2.51
C LYS A 147 -7.24 16.78 -2.66
N ALA A 148 -6.83 16.06 -1.60
CA ALA A 148 -6.82 14.61 -1.55
C ALA A 148 -8.21 14.02 -1.87
N TYR A 149 -9.26 14.57 -1.28
CA TYR A 149 -10.62 14.13 -1.49
C TYR A 149 -11.11 14.39 -2.93
N ARG A 150 -10.82 15.55 -3.50
CA ARG A 150 -11.20 15.87 -4.90
C ARG A 150 -10.48 14.95 -5.89
N LEU A 151 -9.19 14.69 -5.69
CA LEU A 151 -8.43 13.74 -6.50
C LEU A 151 -9.01 12.32 -6.39
N PHE A 152 -9.32 11.87 -5.18
CA PHE A 152 -9.98 10.58 -4.95
C PHE A 152 -11.35 10.50 -5.65
N LEU A 153 -12.20 11.53 -5.53
CA LEU A 153 -13.50 11.56 -6.19
C LEU A 153 -13.39 11.61 -7.71
N ASN A 154 -12.40 12.34 -8.24
CA ASN A 154 -12.16 12.35 -9.68
C ASN A 154 -11.85 10.92 -10.18
N THR A 155 -10.92 10.23 -9.53
CA THR A 155 -10.59 8.83 -9.84
C THR A 155 -11.81 7.92 -9.71
N LYS A 156 -12.56 8.06 -8.62
CA LYS A 156 -13.70 7.21 -8.30
C LYS A 156 -14.89 7.44 -9.24
N LYS A 157 -15.32 8.68 -9.38
CA LYS A 157 -16.62 9.05 -9.99
C LYS A 157 -16.48 9.64 -11.40
N GLU A 158 -15.63 10.67 -11.56
CA GLU A 158 -15.53 11.37 -12.84
C GLU A 158 -14.88 10.47 -13.92
N ARG A 159 -13.84 9.73 -13.56
CA ARG A 159 -13.23 8.73 -14.44
C ARG A 159 -13.99 7.41 -14.45
N GLY A 160 -14.91 7.19 -13.52
CA GLY A 160 -15.72 5.98 -13.42
C GLY A 160 -14.92 4.72 -13.11
N LEU A 161 -13.79 4.84 -12.42
CA LEU A 161 -12.94 3.68 -12.15
C LEU A 161 -13.46 2.77 -11.04
N TYR A 162 -14.41 3.22 -10.22
CA TYR A 162 -15.04 2.39 -9.19
C TYR A 162 -16.35 1.78 -9.69
N ASP A 163 -16.44 0.47 -9.65
CA ASP A 163 -17.67 -0.26 -9.97
C ASP A 163 -18.48 -0.48 -8.68
N GLU A 164 -19.57 0.27 -8.52
CA GLU A 164 -20.43 0.23 -7.35
C GLU A 164 -21.11 -1.14 -7.15
N GLN A 165 -21.35 -1.89 -8.23
CA GLN A 165 -21.99 -3.20 -8.17
C GLN A 165 -21.03 -4.27 -7.66
N GLU A 166 -19.80 -4.27 -8.18
CA GLU A 166 -18.77 -5.24 -7.80
C GLU A 166 -18.02 -4.84 -6.51
N GLY A 167 -18.03 -3.54 -6.14
CA GLY A 167 -17.23 -3.02 -5.04
C GLY A 167 -15.73 -3.04 -5.31
N LEU A 168 -15.33 -3.03 -6.58
CA LEU A 168 -13.96 -3.14 -7.07
C LEU A 168 -13.63 -2.03 -8.07
N TRP A 169 -12.34 -1.88 -8.38
CA TRP A 169 -11.83 -0.80 -9.20
C TRP A 169 -11.17 -1.31 -10.47
N PHE A 170 -11.50 -0.69 -11.60
CA PHE A 170 -10.72 -0.77 -12.83
C PHE A 170 -9.40 -0.02 -12.65
N ARG A 171 -8.28 -0.56 -13.12
CA ARG A 171 -6.97 0.05 -12.90
C ARG A 171 -6.87 1.46 -13.47
N ASP A 172 -7.38 1.67 -14.65
CA ASP A 172 -7.53 2.95 -15.35
C ASP A 172 -8.60 2.81 -16.46
N GLU A 173 -8.83 3.88 -17.20
CA GLU A 173 -9.86 3.94 -18.24
C GLU A 173 -9.69 2.90 -19.37
N ASN A 174 -8.48 2.33 -19.58
CA ASN A 174 -8.26 1.29 -20.58
C ASN A 174 -8.91 -0.05 -20.20
N TYR A 175 -9.23 -0.23 -18.92
CA TYR A 175 -9.84 -1.46 -18.40
C TYR A 175 -11.34 -1.34 -18.11
N LEU A 176 -11.97 -0.22 -18.49
CA LEU A 176 -13.43 -0.08 -18.41
C LEU A 176 -14.15 -1.14 -19.24
N PRO A 177 -15.38 -1.54 -18.90
CA PRO A 177 -16.07 -2.68 -19.49
C PRO A 177 -16.32 -2.61 -21.01
N ASP A 178 -16.31 -1.43 -21.57
CA ASP A 178 -16.42 -1.18 -23.02
C ASP A 178 -15.08 -1.27 -23.75
N ARG A 179 -13.96 -1.32 -23.02
CA ARG A 179 -12.60 -1.36 -23.58
C ARG A 179 -11.87 -2.69 -23.34
N ALA A 180 -12.09 -3.33 -22.18
CA ALA A 180 -11.41 -4.58 -21.84
C ALA A 180 -12.32 -5.57 -21.12
N ARG A 181 -12.09 -6.85 -21.41
CA ARG A 181 -12.71 -8.00 -20.73
C ARG A 181 -11.67 -9.09 -20.53
N THR A 182 -11.90 -9.91 -19.52
CA THR A 182 -11.16 -11.17 -19.31
C THR A 182 -11.48 -12.17 -20.42
N ALA A 183 -10.70 -13.24 -20.54
CA ALA A 183 -10.92 -14.26 -21.56
C ALA A 183 -12.29 -14.93 -21.45
N ASP A 184 -12.87 -15.02 -20.25
CA ASP A 184 -14.23 -15.53 -19.99
C ASP A 184 -15.32 -14.44 -20.02
N GLY A 185 -14.98 -13.21 -20.48
CA GLY A 185 -15.92 -12.11 -20.73
C GLY A 185 -16.29 -11.27 -19.51
N LYS A 186 -15.67 -11.50 -18.34
CA LYS A 186 -15.91 -10.71 -17.13
C LYS A 186 -15.21 -9.35 -17.17
N LYS A 187 -15.55 -8.49 -16.20
CA LYS A 187 -14.85 -7.22 -15.96
C LYS A 187 -13.42 -7.48 -15.49
N VAL A 188 -12.48 -6.64 -15.90
CA VAL A 188 -11.06 -6.78 -15.55
C VAL A 188 -10.79 -6.05 -14.24
N PHE A 189 -10.64 -6.79 -13.14
CA PHE A 189 -10.21 -6.24 -11.85
C PHE A 189 -8.88 -6.88 -11.43
N TRP A 190 -7.86 -6.04 -11.38
CA TRP A 190 -6.51 -6.45 -11.05
C TRP A 190 -6.31 -6.50 -9.53
N SER A 191 -5.81 -7.63 -9.03
CA SER A 191 -5.65 -7.89 -7.59
C SER A 191 -4.75 -6.85 -6.91
N ARG A 192 -3.53 -6.62 -7.40
CA ARG A 192 -2.61 -5.63 -6.81
C ARG A 192 -3.18 -4.22 -6.87
N GLY A 193 -3.78 -3.80 -7.99
CA GLY A 193 -4.39 -2.48 -8.12
C GLY A 193 -5.49 -2.26 -7.07
N ASN A 194 -6.38 -3.24 -6.90
CA ASN A 194 -7.41 -3.19 -5.86
C ASN A 194 -6.81 -3.26 -4.45
N GLY A 195 -5.79 -4.07 -4.26
CA GLY A 195 -5.03 -4.13 -3.00
C GLY A 195 -4.42 -2.78 -2.61
N TRP A 196 -3.86 -2.04 -3.57
CA TRP A 196 -3.37 -0.69 -3.34
C TRP A 196 -4.46 0.24 -2.81
N VAL A 197 -5.61 0.30 -3.48
CA VAL A 197 -6.73 1.13 -3.01
C VAL A 197 -7.18 0.72 -1.61
N PHE A 198 -7.34 -0.57 -1.38
CA PHE A 198 -7.84 -1.12 -0.12
C PHE A 198 -6.90 -0.79 1.05
N ALA A 199 -5.61 -1.06 0.91
CA ALA A 199 -4.61 -0.72 1.93
C ALA A 199 -4.42 0.80 2.08
N GLY A 200 -4.48 1.57 0.99
CA GLY A 200 -4.40 3.03 1.00
C GLY A 200 -5.56 3.68 1.79
N LEU A 201 -6.77 3.16 1.60
CA LEU A 201 -7.95 3.59 2.37
C LEU A 201 -7.82 3.24 3.86
N ALA A 202 -7.37 2.03 4.20
CA ALA A 202 -7.16 1.63 5.60
C ALA A 202 -6.17 2.56 6.30
N ARG A 203 -5.04 2.87 5.66
CA ARG A 203 -4.02 3.80 6.19
C ARG A 203 -4.56 5.21 6.35
N THR A 204 -5.39 5.67 5.42
CA THR A 204 -6.00 7.01 5.50
C THR A 204 -7.01 7.09 6.64
N LEU A 205 -7.84 6.05 6.82
CA LEU A 205 -8.82 5.97 7.91
C LEU A 205 -8.17 5.88 9.29
N GLU A 206 -6.93 5.37 9.39
CA GLU A 206 -6.16 5.33 10.63
C GLU A 206 -5.82 6.72 11.18
N ILE A 207 -5.58 7.70 10.31
CA ILE A 207 -5.14 9.04 10.73
C ILE A 207 -6.24 10.10 10.71
N LEU A 208 -7.35 9.86 10.02
CA LEU A 208 -8.47 10.80 9.98
C LEU A 208 -9.43 10.55 11.16
N PRO A 209 -9.85 11.59 11.89
CA PRO A 209 -10.95 11.46 12.85
C PRO A 209 -12.26 11.02 12.18
N GLU A 210 -13.08 10.23 12.87
CA GLU A 210 -14.38 9.77 12.33
C GLU A 210 -15.34 10.93 12.00
N GLU A 211 -15.20 12.06 12.69
CA GLU A 211 -15.98 13.28 12.46
C GLU A 211 -15.49 14.09 11.26
N HIS A 212 -14.34 13.73 10.67
CA HIS A 212 -13.83 14.45 9.50
C HIS A 212 -14.80 14.32 8.31
N ALA A 213 -15.01 15.42 7.60
CA ALA A 213 -16.02 15.52 6.55
C ALA A 213 -15.93 14.44 5.46
N TYR A 214 -14.71 13.91 5.21
CA TYR A 214 -14.46 12.92 4.15
C TYR A 214 -14.35 11.50 4.66
N TYR A 215 -14.30 11.27 5.96
CA TYR A 215 -14.10 9.95 6.57
C TYR A 215 -15.14 8.93 6.07
N ARG A 216 -16.42 9.32 6.06
CA ARG A 216 -17.53 8.44 5.69
C ARG A 216 -17.46 7.91 4.26
N GLU A 217 -17.00 8.71 3.31
CA GLU A 217 -16.86 8.27 1.91
C GLU A 217 -15.73 7.22 1.79
N TYR A 218 -14.61 7.43 2.48
CA TYR A 218 -13.51 6.48 2.52
C TYR A 218 -13.91 5.17 3.22
N GLU A 219 -14.57 5.27 4.37
CA GLU A 219 -15.05 4.11 5.14
C GLU A 219 -16.05 3.26 4.35
N GLN A 220 -17.05 3.87 3.74
CA GLN A 220 -18.05 3.15 2.94
C GLN A 220 -17.42 2.43 1.76
N THR A 221 -16.49 3.09 1.06
CA THR A 221 -15.75 2.48 -0.04
C THR A 221 -14.92 1.31 0.46
N PHE A 222 -14.19 1.49 1.57
CA PHE A 222 -13.37 0.46 2.19
C PHE A 222 -14.20 -0.78 2.59
N ARG A 223 -15.34 -0.60 3.25
CA ARG A 223 -16.22 -1.71 3.67
C ARG A 223 -16.76 -2.50 2.47
N LYS A 224 -17.19 -1.82 1.41
CA LYS A 224 -17.66 -2.48 0.18
C LYS A 224 -16.53 -3.28 -0.49
N MET A 225 -15.34 -2.69 -0.58
CA MET A 225 -14.15 -3.39 -1.09
C MET A 225 -13.80 -4.62 -0.26
N ALA A 226 -13.83 -4.50 1.07
CA ALA A 226 -13.56 -5.64 1.97
C ALA A 226 -14.48 -6.82 1.67
N GLN A 227 -15.79 -6.58 1.51
CA GLN A 227 -16.76 -7.61 1.18
C GLN A 227 -16.45 -8.27 -0.18
N ALA A 228 -16.19 -7.46 -1.20
CA ALA A 228 -15.84 -7.94 -2.54
C ALA A 228 -14.54 -8.77 -2.54
N LEU A 229 -13.48 -8.24 -1.93
CA LEU A 229 -12.18 -8.90 -1.85
C LEU A 229 -12.26 -10.21 -1.05
N ARG A 230 -13.01 -10.26 0.06
CA ARG A 230 -13.24 -11.52 0.79
C ARG A 230 -13.82 -12.61 -0.10
N SER A 231 -14.74 -12.26 -1.00
CA SER A 231 -15.36 -13.19 -1.94
C SER A 231 -14.42 -13.62 -3.09
N CYS A 232 -13.36 -12.87 -3.36
CA CYS A 232 -12.38 -13.17 -4.42
C CYS A 232 -11.19 -14.03 -3.93
N GLN A 233 -11.06 -14.28 -2.62
CA GLN A 233 -9.98 -15.12 -2.10
C GLN A 233 -10.13 -16.56 -2.56
N GLN A 234 -9.08 -17.17 -3.11
CA GLN A 234 -9.08 -18.53 -3.60
C GLN A 234 -8.85 -19.54 -2.47
N GLU A 235 -9.12 -20.83 -2.74
CA GLU A 235 -8.95 -21.91 -1.77
C GLU A 235 -7.52 -22.09 -1.28
N ASP A 236 -6.53 -21.75 -2.12
CA ASP A 236 -5.10 -21.76 -1.75
C ASP A 236 -4.70 -20.65 -0.77
N GLY A 237 -5.61 -19.67 -0.55
CA GLY A 237 -5.46 -18.52 0.33
C GLY A 237 -5.00 -17.25 -0.37
N PHE A 238 -4.63 -17.31 -1.64
CA PHE A 238 -4.20 -16.14 -2.41
C PHE A 238 -5.37 -15.39 -3.04
N TRP A 239 -5.10 -14.17 -3.47
CA TRP A 239 -5.85 -13.44 -4.50
C TRP A 239 -5.01 -13.48 -5.76
N HIS A 240 -5.43 -14.28 -6.74
CA HIS A 240 -4.75 -14.35 -8.04
C HIS A 240 -4.83 -13.02 -8.76
N THR A 241 -3.99 -12.80 -9.78
CA THR A 241 -3.87 -11.48 -10.44
C THR A 241 -5.18 -10.96 -11.01
N SER A 242 -6.09 -11.83 -11.49
CA SER A 242 -7.42 -11.49 -11.99
C SER A 242 -8.48 -11.87 -10.94
N LEU A 243 -9.10 -10.88 -10.29
CA LEU A 243 -10.00 -11.12 -9.15
C LEU A 243 -11.27 -11.90 -9.53
N LEU A 244 -11.91 -11.58 -10.67
CA LEU A 244 -13.13 -12.25 -11.10
C LEU A 244 -12.89 -13.44 -12.04
N SER A 245 -11.68 -13.59 -12.56
CA SER A 245 -11.29 -14.68 -13.47
C SER A 245 -9.95 -15.29 -13.01
N PRO A 246 -9.88 -15.83 -11.78
CA PRO A 246 -8.62 -16.31 -11.20
C PRO A 246 -8.00 -17.44 -12.02
N GLN A 247 -8.82 -18.22 -12.78
CA GLN A 247 -8.35 -19.32 -13.62
C GLN A 247 -7.58 -18.84 -14.85
N GLU A 248 -7.68 -17.57 -15.24
CA GLU A 248 -6.91 -16.99 -16.34
C GLU A 248 -5.40 -16.99 -16.02
N PHE A 249 -5.08 -16.82 -14.74
CA PHE A 249 -3.71 -16.88 -14.22
C PHE A 249 -3.72 -17.66 -12.90
N ASP A 250 -3.90 -18.98 -13.01
CA ASP A 250 -4.07 -19.90 -11.89
C ASP A 250 -2.72 -20.19 -11.20
N MET A 251 -2.22 -19.18 -10.48
CA MET A 251 -0.95 -19.25 -9.75
C MET A 251 -0.94 -18.30 -8.57
N PRO A 252 -0.15 -18.59 -7.51
CA PRO A 252 0.05 -17.66 -6.39
C PRO A 252 0.46 -16.26 -6.85
N GLU A 253 -0.07 -15.24 -6.21
CA GLU A 253 0.37 -13.86 -6.42
C GLU A 253 0.50 -13.14 -5.07
N THR A 254 1.71 -12.70 -4.78
CA THR A 254 2.07 -12.17 -3.47
C THR A 254 1.62 -10.72 -3.28
N SER A 255 1.78 -9.86 -4.30
CA SER A 255 1.64 -8.42 -4.09
C SER A 255 0.20 -7.97 -3.81
N GLY A 256 -0.78 -8.49 -4.55
CA GLY A 256 -2.19 -8.24 -4.26
C GLY A 256 -2.63 -8.92 -2.96
N THR A 257 -2.15 -10.15 -2.72
CA THR A 257 -2.48 -10.88 -1.51
C THR A 257 -2.01 -10.16 -0.25
N VAL A 258 -0.76 -9.73 -0.20
CA VAL A 258 -0.21 -9.05 0.98
C VAL A 258 -0.90 -7.71 1.27
N LEU A 259 -1.29 -6.95 0.23
CA LEU A 259 -2.05 -5.71 0.36
C LEU A 259 -3.47 -5.95 0.90
N ASN A 260 -4.14 -7.00 0.41
CA ASN A 260 -5.47 -7.35 0.87
C ASN A 260 -5.45 -7.81 2.34
N VAL A 261 -4.45 -8.62 2.72
CA VAL A 261 -4.23 -9.02 4.12
C VAL A 261 -3.98 -7.79 5.00
N LEU A 262 -3.12 -6.86 4.56
CA LEU A 262 -2.84 -5.62 5.29
C LEU A 262 -4.12 -4.81 5.54
N GLY A 263 -4.90 -4.56 4.49
CA GLY A 263 -6.14 -3.79 4.61
C GLY A 263 -7.16 -4.46 5.53
N MET A 264 -7.28 -5.80 5.50
CA MET A 264 -8.19 -6.53 6.40
C MET A 264 -7.75 -6.42 7.86
N LEU A 265 -6.48 -6.66 8.17
CA LEU A 265 -5.96 -6.57 9.54
C LEU A 265 -6.11 -5.15 10.09
N MET A 266 -5.73 -4.13 9.31
CA MET A 266 -5.93 -2.74 9.71
C MET A 266 -7.42 -2.42 9.93
N GLY A 267 -8.30 -2.87 9.04
CA GLY A 267 -9.75 -2.65 9.16
C GLY A 267 -10.34 -3.27 10.42
N ILE A 268 -9.88 -4.45 10.84
CA ILE A 268 -10.27 -5.11 12.10
C ILE A 268 -9.74 -4.30 13.28
N ARG A 269 -8.46 -3.97 13.31
CA ARG A 269 -7.83 -3.18 14.39
C ARG A 269 -8.49 -1.82 14.59
N LEU A 270 -8.91 -1.17 13.52
CA LEU A 270 -9.62 0.11 13.58
C LEU A 270 -11.12 -0.04 13.94
N GLY A 271 -11.63 -1.24 14.15
CA GLY A 271 -13.06 -1.49 14.42
C GLY A 271 -13.98 -1.21 13.22
N ILE A 272 -13.41 -1.01 12.04
CA ILE A 272 -14.15 -0.78 10.80
C ILE A 272 -14.70 -2.10 10.26
N LEU A 273 -13.91 -3.16 10.29
CA LEU A 273 -14.34 -4.51 9.88
C LEU A 273 -14.62 -5.37 11.10
N PRO A 274 -15.65 -6.25 11.02
CA PRO A 274 -15.90 -7.22 12.08
C PRO A 274 -14.84 -8.33 12.11
N GLU A 275 -14.70 -8.98 13.27
CA GLU A 275 -13.69 -10.02 13.53
C GLU A 275 -13.73 -11.21 12.57
N ASP A 276 -14.86 -11.51 11.95
CA ASP A 276 -15.00 -12.62 11.00
C ASP A 276 -14.20 -12.44 9.69
N TYR A 277 -13.61 -11.26 9.45
CA TYR A 277 -12.63 -11.04 8.40
C TYR A 277 -11.25 -11.58 8.76
N ARG A 278 -10.97 -11.84 10.03
CA ARG A 278 -9.70 -12.39 10.51
C ARG A 278 -9.35 -13.72 9.85
N ASP A 279 -10.31 -14.62 9.71
CA ASP A 279 -10.08 -15.92 9.06
C ASP A 279 -9.58 -15.77 7.62
N CYS A 280 -10.10 -14.78 6.90
CA CYS A 280 -9.66 -14.47 5.55
C CYS A 280 -8.22 -13.91 5.55
N ALA A 281 -7.92 -12.96 6.44
CA ALA A 281 -6.59 -12.37 6.55
C ALA A 281 -5.53 -13.41 6.96
N VAL A 282 -5.81 -14.24 7.97
CA VAL A 282 -4.91 -15.29 8.46
C VAL A 282 -4.67 -16.36 7.39
N ARG A 283 -5.71 -16.79 6.67
CA ARG A 283 -5.57 -17.75 5.57
C ARG A 283 -4.65 -17.19 4.46
N GLY A 284 -4.77 -15.90 4.11
CA GLY A 284 -3.89 -15.23 3.17
C GLY A 284 -2.44 -15.14 3.67
N PHE A 285 -2.25 -14.77 4.94
CA PHE A 285 -0.92 -14.71 5.54
C PHE A 285 -0.25 -16.09 5.63
N ASP A 286 -0.98 -17.12 6.04
CA ASP A 286 -0.45 -18.50 6.10
C ASP A 286 -0.06 -19.00 4.69
N ALA A 287 -0.84 -18.65 3.66
CA ALA A 287 -0.51 -18.96 2.26
C ALA A 287 0.79 -18.26 1.83
N LEU A 288 0.95 -16.96 2.12
CA LEU A 288 2.17 -16.22 1.84
C LEU A 288 3.40 -16.86 2.49
N VAL A 289 3.30 -17.21 3.79
CA VAL A 289 4.42 -17.83 4.52
C VAL A 289 4.77 -19.20 3.96
N ARG A 290 3.77 -19.98 3.57
CA ARG A 290 3.96 -21.34 3.07
C ARG A 290 4.57 -21.38 1.66
N GLU A 291 4.11 -20.51 0.76
CA GLU A 291 4.42 -20.59 -0.67
C GLU A 291 5.39 -19.51 -1.16
N ALA A 292 5.32 -18.30 -0.59
CA ALA A 292 6.06 -17.15 -1.10
C ALA A 292 7.35 -16.86 -0.32
N VAL A 293 7.36 -17.05 1.01
CA VAL A 293 8.54 -16.78 1.83
C VAL A 293 9.48 -17.99 1.80
N ARG A 294 10.71 -17.78 1.40
CA ARG A 294 11.76 -18.80 1.37
C ARG A 294 12.52 -18.87 2.69
N GLU A 295 13.29 -19.95 2.89
CA GLU A 295 14.08 -20.16 4.10
C GLU A 295 15.11 -19.05 4.35
N ASP A 296 15.68 -18.48 3.30
CA ASP A 296 16.64 -17.37 3.36
C ASP A 296 15.99 -15.99 3.61
N GLY A 297 14.67 -15.89 3.60
CA GLY A 297 13.92 -14.64 3.77
C GLY A 297 13.49 -14.00 2.46
N ARG A 298 13.87 -14.53 1.30
CA ARG A 298 13.38 -14.02 0.01
C ARG A 298 11.87 -14.23 -0.13
N ILE A 299 11.18 -13.21 -0.62
CA ILE A 299 9.78 -13.30 -1.01
C ILE A 299 9.68 -13.52 -2.53
N GLY A 300 9.00 -14.57 -2.93
CA GLY A 300 8.75 -14.93 -4.33
C GLY A 300 7.30 -14.71 -4.75
N TRP A 301 6.93 -15.23 -5.95
CA TRP A 301 5.58 -15.12 -6.51
C TRP A 301 5.05 -13.68 -6.59
N VAL A 302 5.93 -12.71 -6.84
CA VAL A 302 5.54 -11.31 -7.00
C VAL A 302 5.35 -11.01 -8.48
N GLN A 303 4.16 -10.57 -8.86
CA GLN A 303 3.96 -10.03 -10.20
C GLN A 303 4.87 -8.80 -10.38
N THR A 304 5.69 -8.80 -11.41
CA THR A 304 6.53 -7.64 -11.75
C THR A 304 5.68 -6.40 -12.01
N VAL A 305 6.29 -5.22 -12.10
CA VAL A 305 5.58 -3.97 -12.40
C VAL A 305 4.70 -4.16 -13.64
N ALA A 306 3.42 -3.89 -13.47
CA ALA A 306 2.39 -4.10 -14.47
C ALA A 306 1.22 -3.13 -14.23
N ALA A 307 0.26 -3.10 -15.16
CA ALA A 307 -0.97 -2.32 -15.07
C ALA A 307 -2.24 -3.20 -15.16
N ALA A 308 -2.08 -4.53 -15.17
CA ALA A 308 -3.19 -5.47 -15.41
C ALA A 308 -2.89 -6.84 -14.80
N PRO A 309 -3.91 -7.72 -14.70
CA PRO A 309 -3.70 -9.14 -14.47
C PRO A 309 -2.72 -9.74 -15.47
N GLY A 310 -1.89 -10.67 -15.02
CA GLY A 310 -0.90 -11.32 -15.85
C GLY A 310 -0.21 -12.47 -15.13
N PRO A 311 0.64 -13.23 -15.84
CA PRO A 311 1.34 -14.37 -15.27
C PRO A 311 2.36 -13.93 -14.21
N VAL A 312 2.59 -14.81 -13.24
CA VAL A 312 3.57 -14.63 -12.16
C VAL A 312 4.55 -15.79 -12.16
N ARG A 313 5.81 -15.54 -11.84
CA ARG A 313 6.83 -16.57 -11.71
C ARG A 313 7.31 -16.65 -10.28
N LYS A 314 7.59 -17.87 -9.82
CA LYS A 314 8.03 -18.16 -8.44
C LYS A 314 9.28 -17.40 -8.04
N GLU A 315 10.17 -17.10 -8.97
CA GLU A 315 11.45 -16.42 -8.74
C GLU A 315 11.31 -14.89 -8.68
N CYS A 316 10.19 -14.32 -9.12
CA CYS A 316 10.02 -12.87 -9.14
C CYS A 316 9.79 -12.34 -7.72
N THR A 317 10.50 -11.26 -7.41
CA THR A 317 10.38 -10.48 -6.18
C THR A 317 10.40 -8.99 -6.51
N ASN A 318 9.93 -8.14 -5.62
CA ASN A 318 10.01 -6.69 -5.78
C ASN A 318 9.86 -5.98 -4.42
N ASP A 319 10.40 -4.77 -4.35
CA ASP A 319 10.41 -3.84 -3.23
C ASP A 319 9.06 -3.73 -2.51
N TYR A 320 8.00 -3.43 -3.27
CA TYR A 320 6.67 -3.16 -2.73
C TYR A 320 6.05 -4.37 -2.03
N ALA A 321 6.28 -5.57 -2.52
CA ALA A 321 5.74 -6.77 -1.87
C ALA A 321 6.47 -7.06 -0.55
N VAL A 322 7.78 -6.86 -0.51
CA VAL A 322 8.59 -7.01 0.70
C VAL A 322 8.16 -5.98 1.75
N GLY A 323 8.10 -4.70 1.37
CA GLY A 323 7.67 -3.64 2.29
C GLY A 323 6.27 -3.88 2.86
N THR A 324 5.30 -4.25 2.02
CA THR A 324 3.94 -4.54 2.50
C THR A 324 3.88 -5.78 3.38
N PHE A 325 4.70 -6.81 3.11
CA PHE A 325 4.80 -7.99 3.98
C PHE A 325 5.29 -7.63 5.38
N LEU A 326 6.26 -6.73 5.49
CA LEU A 326 6.75 -6.24 6.79
C LEU A 326 5.67 -5.44 7.53
N LEU A 327 4.84 -4.66 6.82
CA LEU A 327 3.66 -4.00 7.39
C LEU A 327 2.64 -5.01 7.93
N VAL A 328 2.37 -6.10 7.21
CA VAL A 328 1.48 -7.18 7.67
C VAL A 328 2.03 -7.84 8.95
N CYS A 329 3.33 -8.13 9.01
CA CYS A 329 3.95 -8.68 10.22
C CYS A 329 3.76 -7.73 11.42
N ARG A 330 3.89 -6.41 11.22
CA ARG A 330 3.64 -5.41 12.26
C ARG A 330 2.19 -5.47 12.76
N GLU A 331 1.21 -5.49 11.86
CA GLU A 331 -0.21 -5.54 12.24
C GLU A 331 -0.54 -6.80 13.07
N LEU A 332 -0.03 -7.96 12.67
CA LEU A 332 -0.21 -9.19 13.43
C LEU A 332 0.44 -9.14 14.83
N ILE A 333 1.60 -8.50 14.94
CA ILE A 333 2.27 -8.31 16.23
C ILE A 333 1.49 -7.32 17.11
N TYR A 334 0.92 -6.26 16.54
CA TYR A 334 0.06 -5.32 17.27
C TYR A 334 -1.17 -6.01 17.86
N GLU A 335 -1.84 -6.87 17.07
CA GLU A 335 -2.96 -7.65 17.58
C GLU A 335 -2.57 -8.49 18.81
N MET A 336 -1.46 -9.24 18.73
CA MET A 336 -1.00 -10.09 19.83
C MET A 336 -0.62 -9.31 21.09
N ARG A 337 -0.20 -8.06 20.93
CA ARG A 337 0.15 -7.19 22.08
C ARG A 337 -1.08 -6.51 22.70
N ALA A 338 -2.19 -6.47 21.98
CA ALA A 338 -3.46 -5.91 22.44
C ALA A 338 -4.33 -6.94 23.22
N GLU A 339 -4.11 -8.25 22.97
CA GLU A 339 -4.73 -9.38 23.70
C GLU A 339 -4.05 -9.58 25.06
#